data_be8546d8ad322140add94994d6dcd6fc
#
_entry.id   be8546d8ad322140add94994d6dcd6fc
#
_cell.length_a   1.000
_cell.length_b   1.000
_cell.length_c   1.000
_cell.angle_alpha   90.00
_cell.angle_beta   90.00
_cell.angle_gamma   90.00
#
_symmetry.space_group_name_H-M   'P 1'
#
loop_
_entity.id
_entity.type
_entity.pdbx_description
1 polymer ?
#
loop_
_entity_poly.entity_id
_entity_poly.type
_entity_poly.pdbx_seq_one_letter_code
_entity_poly.pdbx_strand_id
1 'polypeptide(L)'
;MGSEIKKTRPCVIVSPDEMNKYLNTIVLAPMTTNMKRYPTRVSIEHDGKKGMIVIDQIRTVDKIRILKISGKLTKSEIKKCKEVIRETFVD
;
A
#
# COMPACT_ATOMS: atom_id res chain seq x y z
N MET A 1 4.70 7.62 0.63
CA MET A 1 4.35 6.21 0.85
C MET A 1 3.45 6.06 2.06
N GLY A 2 2.55 5.11 2.03
CA GLY A 2 1.74 4.75 3.18
C GLY A 2 0.38 5.39 3.31
N SER A 3 -0.02 6.24 2.37
CA SER A 3 -1.38 6.78 2.37
C SER A 3 -2.37 5.71 1.93
N GLU A 4 -3.42 5.54 2.73
CA GLU A 4 -4.53 4.67 2.39
C GLU A 4 -5.53 5.44 1.56
N ILE A 5 -5.97 4.87 0.46
CA ILE A 5 -6.99 5.46 -0.40
C ILE A 5 -8.21 4.58 -0.46
N LYS A 6 -9.37 5.22 -0.47
CA LYS A 6 -10.64 4.55 -0.54
C LYS A 6 -11.15 4.59 -1.98
N LYS A 7 -11.08 3.44 -2.63
CA LYS A 7 -11.69 3.17 -3.93
C LYS A 7 -12.78 2.13 -3.74
N THR A 8 -13.28 1.57 -4.83
CA THR A 8 -14.12 0.37 -4.78
C THR A 8 -13.45 -0.72 -3.93
N ARG A 9 -12.10 -0.77 -3.99
CA ARG A 9 -11.29 -1.57 -3.05
C ARG A 9 -10.28 -0.65 -2.38
N PRO A 10 -10.07 -0.78 -1.06
CA PRO A 10 -9.04 0.01 -0.39
C PRO A 10 -7.66 -0.38 -0.89
N CYS A 11 -6.80 0.61 -1.02
CA CYS A 11 -5.41 0.44 -1.49
C CYS A 11 -4.49 1.29 -0.64
N VAL A 12 -3.20 1.00 -0.72
CA VAL A 12 -2.15 1.79 -0.07
C VAL A 12 -1.19 2.31 -1.14
N ILE A 13 -0.84 3.58 -1.05
CA ILE A 13 0.19 4.18 -1.92
C ILE A 13 1.55 3.68 -1.43
N VAL A 14 2.24 2.92 -2.27
CA VAL A 14 3.55 2.37 -1.94
C VAL A 14 4.71 3.13 -2.58
N SER A 15 4.44 3.98 -3.56
CA SER A 15 5.48 4.82 -4.16
C SER A 15 5.91 5.92 -3.20
N PRO A 16 7.21 6.32 -3.22
CA PRO A 16 7.74 7.38 -2.36
C PRO A 16 7.07 8.73 -2.62
N ASP A 17 6.98 9.55 -1.57
CA ASP A 17 6.37 10.88 -1.66
C ASP A 17 7.03 11.76 -2.74
N GLU A 18 8.33 11.65 -2.91
CA GLU A 18 9.05 12.39 -3.96
C GLU A 18 8.56 12.03 -5.36
N MET A 19 8.41 10.74 -5.64
CA MET A 19 7.84 10.29 -6.90
C MET A 19 6.42 10.79 -7.07
N ASN A 20 5.62 10.69 -6.01
CA ASN A 20 4.21 11.08 -6.03
C ASN A 20 4.05 12.57 -6.30
N LYS A 21 5.02 13.38 -5.88
CA LYS A 21 5.00 14.83 -6.08
C LYS A 21 5.24 15.23 -7.54
N TYR A 22 6.12 14.53 -8.23
CA TYR A 22 6.59 14.95 -9.56
C TYR A 22 5.95 14.16 -10.71
N LEU A 23 5.47 12.96 -10.46
CA LEU A 23 4.85 12.13 -11.50
C LEU A 23 3.32 12.26 -11.50
N ASN A 24 2.73 12.03 -12.65
CA ASN A 24 1.27 11.97 -12.78
C ASN A 24 0.70 10.63 -12.37
N THR A 25 1.57 9.70 -12.01
CA THR A 25 1.21 8.35 -11.62
C THR A 25 1.68 8.04 -10.21
N ILE A 26 1.04 7.06 -9.60
CA ILE A 26 1.42 6.51 -8.30
C ILE A 26 1.38 4.99 -8.38
N VAL A 27 2.11 4.35 -7.48
CA VAL A 27 2.08 2.89 -7.35
C VAL A 27 1.24 2.52 -6.14
N LEU A 28 0.27 1.64 -6.35
CA LEU A 28 -0.67 1.17 -5.34
C LEU A 28 -0.50 -0.31 -5.08
N ALA A 29 -0.76 -0.72 -3.84
CA ALA A 29 -0.96 -2.11 -3.46
C ALA A 29 -2.37 -2.28 -2.90
N PRO A 30 -3.13 -3.29 -3.34
CA PRO A 30 -4.45 -3.53 -2.81
C PRO A 30 -4.40 -4.07 -1.38
N MET A 31 -5.47 -3.84 -0.64
CA MET A 31 -5.66 -4.37 0.70
C MET A 31 -6.73 -5.45 0.67
N THR A 32 -6.59 -6.44 1.52
CA THR A 32 -7.58 -7.51 1.67
C THR A 32 -7.88 -7.74 3.15
N THR A 33 -9.11 -8.16 3.43
CA THR A 33 -9.51 -8.59 4.77
C THR A 33 -9.18 -10.06 5.03
N ASN A 34 -8.80 -10.79 3.98
CA ASN A 34 -8.35 -12.17 4.11
C ASN A 34 -7.00 -12.21 4.81
N MET A 35 -6.95 -12.78 6.00
CA MET A 35 -5.76 -12.80 6.86
C MET A 35 -4.82 -13.97 6.56
N LYS A 36 -5.00 -14.65 5.44
CA LYS A 36 -4.09 -15.73 5.04
C LYS A 36 -2.68 -15.19 4.85
N ARG A 37 -1.72 -15.80 5.51
CA ARG A 37 -0.33 -15.32 5.51
C ARG A 37 0.45 -15.82 4.31
N TYR A 38 1.03 -14.88 3.60
CA TYR A 38 2.01 -15.13 2.54
C TYR A 38 3.20 -14.20 2.76
N PRO A 39 4.41 -14.59 2.31
CA PRO A 39 5.60 -13.74 2.45
C PRO A 39 5.46 -12.37 1.78
N THR A 40 4.60 -12.27 0.77
CA THR A 40 4.39 -11.05 0.00
C THR A 40 3.31 -10.13 0.57
N ARG A 41 2.81 -10.43 1.78
CA ARG A 41 1.75 -9.64 2.42
C ARG A 41 2.21 -9.01 3.72
N VAL A 42 1.68 -7.82 3.99
CA VAL A 42 1.98 -7.07 5.21
C VAL A 42 0.70 -6.87 6.00
N SER A 43 0.69 -7.35 7.25
CA SER A 43 -0.42 -7.13 8.17
C SER A 43 -0.47 -5.69 8.61
N ILE A 44 -1.67 -5.12 8.59
CA ILE A 44 -1.92 -3.78 9.11
C ILE A 44 -3.17 -3.79 10.00
N GLU A 45 -3.24 -2.81 10.87
CA GLU A 45 -4.41 -2.59 11.72
C GLU A 45 -4.75 -1.10 11.72
N HIS A 46 -6.00 -0.76 11.46
CA HIS A 46 -6.47 0.61 11.42
C HIS A 46 -7.88 0.68 11.99
N ASP A 47 -8.07 1.56 13.00
CA ASP A 47 -9.34 1.72 13.70
C ASP A 47 -9.93 0.40 14.21
N GLY A 48 -9.07 -0.48 14.74
CA GLY A 48 -9.48 -1.78 15.24
C GLY A 48 -9.77 -2.82 14.16
N LYS A 49 -9.65 -2.45 12.90
CA LYS A 49 -9.84 -3.37 11.76
C LYS A 49 -8.51 -3.89 11.29
N LYS A 50 -8.44 -5.20 11.08
CA LYS A 50 -7.24 -5.87 10.58
C LYS A 50 -7.38 -6.16 9.09
N GLY A 51 -6.27 -6.02 8.39
CA GLY A 51 -6.19 -6.34 6.97
C GLY A 51 -4.77 -6.66 6.58
N MET A 52 -4.57 -6.96 5.30
CA MET A 52 -3.25 -7.20 4.75
C MET A 52 -3.08 -6.42 3.46
N ILE A 53 -1.87 -5.88 3.26
CA ILE A 53 -1.47 -5.25 2.01
C ILE A 53 -0.88 -6.35 1.13
N VAL A 54 -1.36 -6.44 -0.11
CA VAL A 54 -0.92 -7.47 -1.06
C VAL A 54 0.18 -6.89 -1.94
N ILE A 55 1.43 -7.02 -1.50
CA ILE A 55 2.58 -6.39 -2.16
C ILE A 55 2.84 -6.96 -3.56
N ASP A 56 2.60 -8.24 -3.77
CA ASP A 56 2.81 -8.88 -5.07
C ASP A 56 1.83 -8.43 -6.16
N GLN A 57 0.82 -7.64 -5.79
CA GLN A 57 -0.17 -7.10 -6.73
C GLN A 57 -0.07 -5.59 -6.89
N ILE A 58 1.10 -5.01 -6.66
CA ILE A 58 1.30 -3.57 -6.88
C ILE A 58 1.08 -3.22 -8.35
N ARG A 59 0.56 -2.03 -8.59
CA ARG A 59 0.35 -1.52 -9.95
C ARG A 59 0.42 0.00 -9.97
N THR A 60 0.73 0.52 -11.14
CA THR A 60 0.78 1.97 -11.39
C THR A 60 -0.58 2.46 -11.89
N VAL A 61 -1.05 3.55 -11.34
CA VAL A 61 -2.29 4.20 -11.77
C VAL A 61 -2.09 5.70 -11.87
N ASP A 62 -2.95 6.37 -12.64
CA ASP A 62 -2.97 7.83 -12.70
C ASP A 62 -3.47 8.43 -11.39
N LYS A 63 -2.82 9.50 -10.94
CA LYS A 63 -3.25 10.23 -9.73
C LYS A 63 -4.70 10.70 -9.79
N ILE A 64 -5.18 11.02 -10.97
CA ILE A 64 -6.55 11.50 -11.17
C ILE A 64 -7.60 10.46 -10.71
N ARG A 65 -7.22 9.20 -10.61
CA ARG A 65 -8.10 8.13 -10.14
C ARG A 65 -8.19 8.02 -8.63
N ILE A 66 -7.41 8.81 -7.89
CA ILE A 66 -7.48 8.82 -6.44
C ILE A 66 -8.71 9.63 -6.02
N LEU A 67 -9.66 8.97 -5.37
CA LEU A 67 -10.90 9.62 -4.94
C LEU A 67 -10.75 10.23 -3.55
N LYS A 68 -10.08 9.55 -2.64
CA LYS A 68 -9.99 9.99 -1.26
C LYS A 68 -8.86 9.30 -0.52
N ILE A 69 -8.10 10.09 0.24
CA ILE A 69 -7.13 9.57 1.20
C ILE A 69 -7.86 9.42 2.54
N SER A 70 -7.85 8.21 3.10
CA SER A 70 -8.58 7.91 4.34
C SER A 70 -7.70 7.77 5.56
N GLY A 71 -6.38 7.65 5.40
CA GLY A 71 -5.46 7.50 6.52
C GLY A 71 -4.04 7.26 6.06
N LYS A 72 -3.17 6.93 7.02
CA LYS A 72 -1.76 6.64 6.78
C LYS A 72 -1.33 5.43 7.57
N LEU A 73 -0.39 4.68 7.03
CA LEU A 73 0.27 3.59 7.75
C LEU A 73 1.17 4.16 8.86
N THR A 74 1.39 3.37 9.88
CA THR A 74 2.37 3.68 10.92
C THR A 74 3.79 3.53 10.36
N LYS A 75 4.78 4.08 11.08
CA LYS A 75 6.19 3.94 10.67
C LYS A 75 6.63 2.48 10.61
N SER A 76 6.18 1.65 11.56
CA SER A 76 6.52 0.23 11.57
C SER A 76 5.87 -0.52 10.41
N GLU A 77 4.65 -0.17 10.05
CA GLU A 77 3.97 -0.75 8.89
C GLU A 77 4.68 -0.37 7.58
N ILE A 78 5.10 0.89 7.45
CA ILE A 78 5.87 1.36 6.29
C ILE A 78 7.20 0.62 6.19
N LYS A 79 7.91 0.46 7.32
CA LYS A 79 9.17 -0.29 7.36
C LYS A 79 8.97 -1.72 6.89
N LYS A 80 7.92 -2.37 7.35
CA LYS A 80 7.59 -3.75 6.94
C LYS A 80 7.26 -3.83 5.46
N CYS A 81 6.52 -2.86 4.93
CA CYS A 81 6.23 -2.77 3.50
C CYS A 81 7.51 -2.67 2.67
N LYS A 82 8.45 -1.82 3.08
CA LYS A 82 9.73 -1.67 2.39
C LYS A 82 10.52 -2.97 2.39
N GLU A 83 10.56 -3.67 3.51
CA GLU A 83 11.24 -4.97 3.62
C GLU A 83 10.62 -5.99 2.66
N VAL A 84 9.30 -6.09 2.64
CA VAL A 84 8.61 -7.06 1.78
C VAL A 84 8.75 -6.69 0.29
N ILE A 85 8.68 -5.41 -0.06
CA ILE A 85 8.92 -4.96 -1.43
C ILE A 85 10.32 -5.37 -1.88
N ARG A 86 11.32 -5.14 -1.03
CA ARG A 86 12.69 -5.51 -1.31
C ARG A 86 12.85 -7.01 -1.53
N GLU A 87 12.31 -7.82 -0.64
CA GLU A 87 12.39 -9.28 -0.73
C GLU A 87 11.66 -9.81 -1.97
N THR A 88 10.54 -9.20 -2.34
CA THR A 88 9.70 -9.67 -3.44
C THR A 88 10.28 -9.29 -4.81
N PHE A 89 10.79 -8.07 -4.95
CA PHE A 89 11.15 -7.51 -6.26
C PHE A 89 12.65 -7.24 -6.46
N VAL A 90 13.44 -7.17 -5.41
CA VAL A 90 14.86 -6.82 -5.50
C VAL A 90 15.75 -7.98 -5.14
N ASP A 91 15.47 -8.66 -4.06
CA ASP A 91 16.23 -9.81 -3.58
C ASP A 91 15.53 -11.11 -3.99
#